data_d2615f1a9f48a0d20128ec220df0c8b7
#
_entry.id   d2615f1a9f48a0d20128ec220df0c8b7
#
_cell.length_a   1.000
_cell.length_b   1.000
_cell.length_c   1.000
_cell.angle_alpha   90.00
_cell.angle_beta   90.00
_cell.angle_gamma   90.00
#
_symmetry.space_group_name_H-M   'P 1'
#
loop_
_entity.id
_entity.type
_entity.pdbx_description
1 polymer ?
#
loop_
_entity_poly.entity_id
_entity_poly.type
_entity_poly.pdbx_seq_one_letter_code
_entity_poly.pdbx_strand_id
1 'polypeptide(L)'
;MREENSLLRVFASSGVTIASFTHELENLQIKLGSRFDEIKQLIAPLIDEASLSNIYKYDNPYYRLDLFEKEDKKLKQWLQYTLRTIRKDKRNQQYINIADYLENFKTEWSDTLDERCVNLTLQNKSTDYRLKSFEIDLDCIFNNLLINSLDVFIRNEVSSECRNIEISTEKLSDGFHIRYEDSGPGLSKDIVNAQDIFQCDIYNKKR
;
A
#
# COMPACT_ATOMS: atom_id res chain seq x y z
N MET A 1 6.69 39.20 -4.40
CA MET A 1 6.22 39.08 -5.81
C MET A 1 7.16 38.29 -6.75
N ARG A 2 8.49 38.53 -6.86
CA ARG A 2 9.35 37.75 -7.76
C ARG A 2 9.59 36.31 -7.25
N GLU A 3 9.77 36.12 -5.96
CA GLU A 3 9.96 34.81 -5.35
C GLU A 3 8.67 33.97 -5.35
N GLU A 4 7.51 34.56 -5.09
CA GLU A 4 6.20 33.91 -5.21
C GLU A 4 5.93 33.41 -6.63
N ASN A 5 6.23 34.21 -7.64
CA ASN A 5 6.09 33.84 -9.04
C ASN A 5 7.08 32.72 -9.44
N SER A 6 8.27 32.67 -8.84
CA SER A 6 9.24 31.60 -9.03
C SER A 6 8.75 30.28 -8.42
N LEU A 7 8.25 30.30 -7.20
CA LEU A 7 7.64 29.15 -6.54
C LEU A 7 6.43 28.62 -7.30
N LEU A 8 5.51 29.50 -7.73
CA LEU A 8 4.36 29.11 -8.53
C LEU A 8 4.74 28.47 -9.86
N ARG A 9 5.81 28.92 -10.52
CA ARG A 9 6.32 28.29 -11.74
C ARG A 9 6.92 26.91 -11.47
N VAL A 10 7.66 26.75 -10.38
CA VAL A 10 8.20 25.44 -9.97
C VAL A 10 7.05 24.47 -9.66
N PHE A 11 6.02 24.91 -8.94
CA PHE A 11 4.84 24.09 -8.66
C PHE A 11 4.04 23.75 -9.93
N ALA A 12 3.86 24.70 -10.84
CA ALA A 12 3.18 24.44 -12.11
C ALA A 12 3.96 23.46 -12.99
N SER A 13 5.28 23.63 -13.11
CA SER A 13 6.16 22.70 -13.83
C SER A 13 6.14 21.31 -13.20
N SER A 14 6.24 21.24 -11.87
CA SER A 14 6.12 19.97 -11.14
C SER A 14 4.78 19.30 -11.34
N GLY A 15 3.70 20.08 -11.40
CA GLY A 15 2.33 19.58 -11.66
C GLY A 15 2.18 18.91 -13.03
N VAL A 16 2.76 19.50 -14.08
CA VAL A 16 2.76 18.91 -15.42
C VAL A 16 3.60 17.64 -15.47
N THR A 17 4.79 17.65 -14.86
CA THR A 17 5.67 16.48 -14.78
C THR A 17 5.00 15.33 -14.03
N ILE A 18 4.33 15.62 -12.92
CA ILE A 18 3.60 14.63 -12.14
C ILE A 18 2.41 14.06 -12.94
N ALA A 19 1.66 14.88 -13.67
CA ALA A 19 0.56 14.41 -14.50
C ALA A 19 1.05 13.48 -15.63
N SER A 20 2.14 13.83 -16.30
CA SER A 20 2.77 12.97 -17.31
C SER A 20 3.27 11.65 -16.70
N PHE A 21 3.92 11.72 -15.55
CA PHE A 21 4.41 10.54 -14.84
C PHE A 21 3.26 9.62 -14.38
N THR A 22 2.16 10.20 -13.90
CA THR A 22 0.95 9.45 -13.53
C THR A 22 0.40 8.67 -14.72
N HIS A 23 0.30 9.32 -15.88
CA HIS A 23 -0.18 8.66 -17.11
C HIS A 23 0.75 7.53 -17.56
N GLU A 24 2.07 7.70 -17.45
CA GLU A 24 3.04 6.63 -17.77
C GLU A 24 2.93 5.45 -16.81
N LEU A 25 2.71 5.71 -15.49
CA LEU A 25 2.50 4.67 -14.51
C LEU A 25 1.19 3.91 -14.72
N GLU A 26 0.11 4.58 -15.11
CA GLU A 26 -1.17 3.96 -15.47
C GLU A 26 -1.01 3.05 -16.69
N ASN A 27 -0.31 3.51 -17.72
CA ASN A 27 0.00 2.69 -18.89
C ASN A 27 0.86 1.47 -18.56
N LEU A 28 1.84 1.63 -17.65
CA LEU A 28 2.66 0.51 -17.18
C LEU A 28 1.81 -0.51 -16.42
N GLN A 29 0.91 -0.05 -15.55
CA GLN A 29 0.02 -0.91 -14.78
C GLN A 29 -0.89 -1.77 -15.68
N ILE A 30 -1.40 -1.20 -16.78
CA ILE A 30 -2.21 -1.93 -17.76
C ILE A 30 -1.36 -3.02 -18.45
N LYS A 31 -0.14 -2.68 -18.89
CA LYS A 31 0.77 -3.62 -19.55
C LYS A 31 1.22 -4.77 -18.65
N LEU A 32 1.34 -4.54 -17.34
CA LEU A 32 1.67 -5.60 -16.38
C LEU A 32 0.51 -6.61 -16.17
N GLY A 33 -0.71 -6.30 -16.62
CA GLY A 33 -1.89 -7.11 -16.31
C GLY A 33 -2.07 -8.39 -17.12
N SER A 34 -1.59 -8.44 -18.38
CA SER A 34 -1.90 -9.52 -19.33
C SER A 34 -0.68 -10.22 -19.93
N ARG A 35 0.51 -9.67 -19.76
CA ARG A 35 1.71 -10.11 -20.49
C ARG A 35 2.10 -11.57 -20.25
N PHE A 36 1.87 -12.12 -19.06
CA PHE A 36 2.20 -13.51 -18.76
C PHE A 36 1.15 -14.49 -19.31
N ASP A 37 -0.11 -14.11 -19.29
CA ASP A 37 -1.17 -14.89 -19.91
C ASP A 37 -0.96 -14.99 -21.43
N GLU A 38 -0.58 -13.90 -22.07
CA GLU A 38 -0.23 -13.88 -23.49
C GLU A 38 0.96 -14.81 -23.80
N ILE A 39 2.02 -14.77 -22.97
CA ILE A 39 3.19 -15.65 -23.14
C ILE A 39 2.78 -17.11 -22.89
N LYS A 40 1.98 -17.42 -21.87
CA LYS A 40 1.49 -18.78 -21.62
C LYS A 40 0.68 -19.31 -22.80
N GLN A 41 -0.18 -18.49 -23.41
CA GLN A 41 -0.95 -18.86 -24.61
C GLN A 41 -0.06 -19.14 -25.82
N LEU A 42 1.06 -18.42 -25.97
CA LEU A 42 2.02 -18.66 -27.07
C LEU A 42 2.86 -19.93 -26.85
N ILE A 43 3.15 -20.29 -25.60
CA ILE A 43 3.96 -21.46 -25.26
C ILE A 43 3.12 -22.75 -25.26
N ALA A 44 1.85 -22.69 -24.85
CA ALA A 44 0.99 -23.85 -24.69
C ALA A 44 0.92 -24.78 -25.94
N PRO A 45 0.85 -24.30 -27.20
CA PRO A 45 0.87 -25.17 -28.36
C PRO A 45 2.25 -25.77 -28.66
N LEU A 46 3.33 -25.24 -28.07
CA LEU A 46 4.70 -25.68 -28.34
C LEU A 46 5.22 -26.64 -27.26
N ILE A 47 4.78 -26.50 -26.05
CA ILE A 47 5.28 -27.23 -24.88
C ILE A 47 4.08 -27.68 -24.04
N ASP A 48 3.84 -28.99 -23.97
CA ASP A 48 2.83 -29.55 -23.09
C ASP A 48 3.30 -29.50 -21.63
N GLU A 49 2.56 -28.79 -20.76
CA GLU A 49 2.84 -28.64 -19.34
C GLU A 49 2.95 -29.98 -18.62
N ALA A 50 2.13 -30.97 -19.00
CA ALA A 50 2.14 -32.32 -18.43
C ALA A 50 3.47 -33.06 -18.70
N SER A 51 4.13 -32.77 -19.81
CA SER A 51 5.43 -33.34 -20.17
C SER A 51 6.58 -32.85 -19.29
N LEU A 52 6.38 -31.74 -18.55
CA LEU A 52 7.40 -31.08 -17.71
C LEU A 52 7.35 -31.54 -16.25
N SER A 53 6.52 -32.53 -15.90
CA SER A 53 6.34 -32.98 -14.51
C SER A 53 7.60 -33.49 -13.82
N ASN A 54 8.59 -33.98 -14.57
CA ASN A 54 9.85 -34.53 -14.06
C ASN A 54 11.05 -33.58 -14.20
N ILE A 55 10.83 -32.35 -14.65
CA ILE A 55 11.89 -31.36 -14.80
C ILE A 55 12.07 -30.58 -13.47
N TYR A 56 13.33 -30.18 -13.20
CA TYR A 56 13.58 -29.32 -12.05
C TYR A 56 12.73 -28.05 -12.15
N LYS A 57 12.03 -27.71 -11.06
CA LYS A 57 11.00 -26.67 -11.05
C LYS A 57 11.43 -25.32 -11.65
N TYR A 58 12.71 -24.94 -11.46
CA TYR A 58 13.22 -23.67 -12.01
C TYR A 58 13.61 -23.76 -13.49
N ASP A 59 13.65 -24.95 -14.08
CA ASP A 59 13.83 -25.16 -15.53
C ASP A 59 12.48 -25.27 -16.24
N ASN A 60 11.38 -25.39 -15.49
CA ASN A 60 10.02 -25.38 -16.01
C ASN A 60 9.61 -23.95 -16.36
N PRO A 61 9.31 -23.64 -17.65
CA PRO A 61 8.93 -22.29 -18.09
C PRO A 61 7.62 -21.81 -17.47
N TYR A 62 6.63 -22.69 -17.27
CA TYR A 62 5.37 -22.31 -16.63
C TYR A 62 5.57 -21.91 -15.17
N TYR A 63 6.36 -22.67 -14.42
CA TYR A 63 6.70 -22.30 -13.05
C TYR A 63 7.42 -20.94 -12.96
N ARG A 64 8.33 -20.65 -13.89
CA ARG A 64 8.99 -19.34 -13.95
C ARG A 64 8.04 -18.21 -14.28
N LEU A 65 7.12 -18.43 -15.22
CA LEU A 65 6.08 -17.45 -15.55
C LEU A 65 5.18 -17.16 -14.35
N ASP A 66 4.81 -18.18 -13.57
CA ASP A 66 4.02 -18.01 -12.35
C ASP A 66 4.78 -17.21 -11.28
N LEU A 67 6.09 -17.40 -11.16
CA LEU A 67 6.92 -16.58 -10.26
C LEU A 67 6.93 -15.12 -10.69
N PHE A 68 7.17 -14.85 -11.96
CA PHE A 68 7.18 -13.49 -12.50
C PHE A 68 5.80 -12.83 -12.39
N GLU A 69 4.72 -13.57 -12.61
CA GLU A 69 3.35 -13.08 -12.41
C GLU A 69 3.11 -12.62 -10.96
N LYS A 70 3.63 -13.39 -9.98
CA LYS A 70 3.57 -13.01 -8.56
C LYS A 70 4.37 -11.75 -8.25
N GLU A 71 5.54 -11.57 -8.88
CA GLU A 71 6.34 -10.36 -8.74
C GLU A 71 5.65 -9.16 -9.39
N ASP A 72 5.04 -9.33 -10.56
CA ASP A 72 4.27 -8.29 -11.23
C ASP A 72 3.04 -7.87 -10.43
N LYS A 73 2.35 -8.81 -9.76
CA LYS A 73 1.25 -8.47 -8.84
C LYS A 73 1.70 -7.54 -7.73
N LYS A 74 2.88 -7.79 -7.12
CA LYS A 74 3.46 -6.91 -6.10
C LYS A 74 3.80 -5.54 -6.68
N LEU A 75 4.43 -5.51 -7.86
CA LEU A 75 4.76 -4.25 -8.54
C LEU A 75 3.50 -3.46 -8.90
N LYS A 76 2.45 -4.12 -9.37
CA LYS A 76 1.15 -3.52 -9.68
C LYS A 76 0.51 -2.90 -8.44
N GLN A 77 0.54 -3.59 -7.30
CA GLN A 77 0.06 -3.06 -6.02
C GLN A 77 0.84 -1.81 -5.60
N TRP A 78 2.17 -1.84 -5.73
CA TRP A 78 3.02 -0.69 -5.41
C TRP A 78 2.75 0.51 -6.34
N LEU A 79 2.59 0.27 -7.65
CA LEU A 79 2.21 1.29 -8.62
C LEU A 79 0.84 1.90 -8.30
N GLN A 80 -0.13 1.07 -7.96
CA GLN A 80 -1.47 1.51 -7.59
C GLN A 80 -1.44 2.40 -6.35
N TYR A 81 -0.66 2.04 -5.34
CA TYR A 81 -0.41 2.87 -4.17
C TYR A 81 0.20 4.23 -4.54
N THR A 82 1.26 4.21 -5.37
CA THR A 82 1.94 5.43 -5.82
C THR A 82 0.99 6.35 -6.60
N LEU A 83 0.18 5.80 -7.50
CA LEU A 83 -0.80 6.55 -8.28
C LEU A 83 -1.87 7.20 -7.39
N ARG A 84 -2.35 6.52 -6.36
CA ARG A 84 -3.30 7.09 -5.39
C ARG A 84 -2.71 8.29 -4.67
N THR A 85 -1.45 8.19 -4.24
CA THR A 85 -0.73 9.27 -3.55
C THR A 85 -0.52 10.51 -4.44
N ILE A 86 -0.45 10.31 -5.77
CA ILE A 86 -0.20 11.40 -6.74
C ILE A 86 -1.50 12.09 -7.19
N ARG A 87 -2.67 11.50 -7.03
CA ARG A 87 -3.94 12.06 -7.52
C ARG A 87 -4.18 13.49 -7.01
N LYS A 88 -4.57 14.36 -7.94
CA LYS A 88 -4.69 15.81 -7.71
C LYS A 88 -5.84 16.17 -6.76
N ASP A 89 -6.93 15.42 -6.78
CA ASP A 89 -8.13 15.62 -5.95
C ASP A 89 -7.83 15.47 -4.46
N LYS A 90 -6.92 14.56 -4.09
CA LYS A 90 -6.51 14.32 -2.69
C LYS A 90 -5.58 15.40 -2.12
N ARG A 91 -5.12 16.34 -2.93
CA ARG A 91 -4.23 17.45 -2.52
C ARG A 91 -4.95 18.72 -2.11
N ASN A 92 -6.28 18.71 -2.19
CA ASN A 92 -7.10 19.83 -1.74
C ASN A 92 -7.52 19.59 -0.29
N GLN A 93 -7.44 20.65 0.54
CA GLN A 93 -7.96 20.59 1.89
C GLN A 93 -9.49 20.53 1.85
N GLN A 94 -10.05 19.51 2.48
CA GLN A 94 -11.49 19.25 2.51
C GLN A 94 -11.94 18.75 3.89
N TYR A 95 -13.24 18.77 4.14
CA TYR A 95 -13.82 18.16 5.32
C TYR A 95 -14.01 16.66 5.06
N ILE A 96 -13.17 15.83 5.67
CA ILE A 96 -13.17 14.38 5.53
C ILE A 96 -13.96 13.78 6.69
N ASN A 97 -14.99 12.99 6.39
CA ASN A 97 -15.62 12.14 7.40
C ASN A 97 -14.69 10.95 7.67
N ILE A 98 -14.21 10.83 8.88
CA ILE A 98 -13.21 9.81 9.23
C ILE A 98 -13.78 8.40 9.19
N ALA A 99 -15.06 8.21 9.55
CA ALA A 99 -15.69 6.89 9.48
C ALA A 99 -15.81 6.43 8.01
N ASP A 100 -16.30 7.29 7.12
CA ASP A 100 -16.40 7.00 5.69
C ASP A 100 -15.02 6.74 5.06
N TYR A 101 -14.02 7.54 5.46
CA TYR A 101 -12.64 7.35 5.01
C TYR A 101 -12.08 5.97 5.39
N LEU A 102 -12.27 5.54 6.64
CA LEU A 102 -11.77 4.25 7.12
C LEU A 102 -12.48 3.06 6.48
N GLU A 103 -13.78 3.15 6.23
CA GLU A 103 -14.53 2.12 5.49
C GLU A 103 -14.05 2.01 4.04
N ASN A 104 -13.82 3.14 3.36
CA ASN A 104 -13.24 3.17 2.03
C ASN A 104 -11.81 2.57 2.02
N PHE A 105 -10.99 2.96 3.00
CA PHE A 105 -9.64 2.41 3.19
C PHE A 105 -9.66 0.89 3.34
N LYS A 106 -10.54 0.34 4.19
CA LYS A 106 -10.72 -1.10 4.37
C LYS A 106 -11.13 -1.78 3.06
N THR A 107 -12.09 -1.20 2.35
CA THR A 107 -12.57 -1.73 1.06
C THR A 107 -11.47 -1.74 0.02
N GLU A 108 -10.66 -0.68 -0.05
CA GLU A 108 -9.55 -0.57 -0.98
C GLU A 108 -8.45 -1.61 -0.77
N TRP A 109 -8.26 -2.06 0.46
CA TRP A 109 -7.25 -3.05 0.82
C TRP A 109 -7.80 -4.47 0.96
N SER A 110 -9.12 -4.70 0.73
CA SER A 110 -9.78 -5.98 0.96
C SER A 110 -9.06 -7.15 0.30
N ASP A 111 -8.73 -7.05 -0.99
CA ASP A 111 -8.08 -8.14 -1.73
C ASP A 111 -6.71 -8.50 -1.13
N THR A 112 -5.93 -7.49 -0.73
CA THR A 112 -4.61 -7.71 -0.10
C THR A 112 -4.73 -8.30 1.29
N LEU A 113 -5.73 -7.87 2.06
CA LEU A 113 -5.99 -8.39 3.41
C LEU A 113 -6.42 -9.85 3.33
N ASP A 114 -7.31 -10.20 2.40
CA ASP A 114 -7.78 -11.57 2.16
C ASP A 114 -6.65 -12.48 1.69
N GLU A 115 -5.85 -12.07 0.70
CA GLU A 115 -4.68 -12.81 0.22
C GLU A 115 -3.68 -13.13 1.35
N ARG A 116 -3.56 -12.23 2.34
CA ARG A 116 -2.62 -12.36 3.46
C ARG A 116 -3.24 -12.91 4.73
N CYS A 117 -4.53 -13.27 4.68
CA CYS A 117 -5.31 -13.76 5.83
C CYS A 117 -5.21 -12.79 7.02
N VAL A 118 -5.42 -11.49 6.78
CA VAL A 118 -5.41 -10.44 7.80
C VAL A 118 -6.82 -9.95 8.04
N ASN A 119 -7.27 -9.96 9.28
CA ASN A 119 -8.56 -9.43 9.68
C ASN A 119 -8.42 -7.97 10.11
N LEU A 120 -9.01 -7.05 9.33
CA LEU A 120 -9.08 -5.62 9.68
C LEU A 120 -10.46 -5.27 10.25
N THR A 121 -10.50 -4.86 11.50
CA THR A 121 -11.71 -4.45 12.22
C THR A 121 -11.74 -2.95 12.44
N LEU A 122 -12.89 -2.33 12.18
CA LEU A 122 -13.13 -0.91 12.44
C LEU A 122 -14.11 -0.77 13.62
N GLN A 123 -13.70 -0.05 14.67
CA GLN A 123 -14.55 0.28 15.82
C GLN A 123 -14.83 1.79 15.84
N ASN A 124 -15.84 2.20 15.10
CA ASN A 124 -16.24 3.60 15.02
C ASN A 124 -17.22 3.95 16.15
N LYS A 125 -16.72 4.53 17.24
CA LYS A 125 -17.56 5.03 18.35
C LYS A 125 -18.21 6.39 18.04
N SER A 126 -17.80 7.07 16.97
CA SER A 126 -18.36 8.35 16.53
C SER A 126 -18.35 8.41 15.00
N THR A 127 -19.54 8.49 14.42
CA THR A 127 -19.74 8.49 12.96
C THR A 127 -19.71 9.89 12.32
N ASP A 128 -19.87 10.96 13.11
CA ASP A 128 -20.10 12.32 12.60
C ASP A 128 -18.87 13.25 12.66
N TYR A 129 -17.69 12.70 12.95
CA TYR A 129 -16.51 13.54 13.05
C TYR A 129 -15.91 13.85 11.66
N ARG A 130 -15.81 15.15 11.36
CA ARG A 130 -15.21 15.67 10.13
C ARG A 130 -13.93 16.41 10.44
N LEU A 131 -12.83 15.91 9.89
CA LEU A 131 -11.52 16.54 9.97
C LEU A 131 -11.29 17.41 8.73
N LYS A 132 -10.93 18.68 8.93
CA LYS A 132 -10.47 19.53 7.83
C LYS A 132 -8.99 19.22 7.55
N SER A 133 -8.71 18.42 6.53
CA SER A 133 -7.37 17.96 6.21
C SER A 133 -7.22 17.68 4.72
N PHE A 134 -6.01 17.29 4.33
CA PHE A 134 -5.72 16.71 3.02
C PHE A 134 -5.90 15.20 3.13
N GLU A 135 -6.68 14.60 2.23
CA GLU A 135 -6.88 13.14 2.24
C GLU A 135 -5.58 12.38 2.04
N ILE A 136 -4.64 12.95 1.26
CA ILE A 136 -3.31 12.39 1.05
C ILE A 136 -2.52 12.20 2.36
N ASP A 137 -2.72 13.07 3.36
CA ASP A 137 -2.01 12.94 4.64
C ASP A 137 -2.52 11.71 5.41
N LEU A 138 -3.84 11.48 5.39
CA LEU A 138 -4.44 10.27 5.95
C LEU A 138 -3.98 9.01 5.22
N ASP A 139 -3.97 9.04 3.88
CA ASP A 139 -3.46 7.95 3.07
C ASP A 139 -2.00 7.62 3.42
N CYS A 140 -1.14 8.61 3.55
CA CYS A 140 0.25 8.42 3.94
C CYS A 140 0.37 7.75 5.31
N ILE A 141 -0.41 8.19 6.29
CA ILE A 141 -0.37 7.62 7.64
C ILE A 141 -0.86 6.18 7.63
N PHE A 142 -2.09 5.94 7.15
CA PHE A 142 -2.73 4.62 7.26
C PHE A 142 -2.07 3.57 6.36
N ASN A 143 -1.64 3.94 5.15
CA ASN A 143 -0.91 3.02 4.29
C ASN A 143 0.44 2.62 4.89
N ASN A 144 1.19 3.55 5.48
CA ASN A 144 2.45 3.20 6.13
C ASN A 144 2.25 2.27 7.33
N LEU A 145 1.23 2.53 8.16
CA LEU A 145 0.90 1.66 9.27
C LEU A 145 0.50 0.26 8.80
N LEU A 146 -0.37 0.16 7.80
CA LEU A 146 -0.82 -1.11 7.26
C LEU A 146 0.32 -1.91 6.62
N ILE A 147 1.13 -1.28 5.77
CA ILE A 147 2.29 -1.94 5.14
C ILE A 147 3.26 -2.46 6.19
N ASN A 148 3.53 -1.67 7.24
CA ASN A 148 4.40 -2.10 8.34
C ASN A 148 3.82 -3.33 9.06
N SER A 149 2.52 -3.34 9.37
CA SER A 149 1.87 -4.50 10.00
C SER A 149 1.92 -5.74 9.11
N LEU A 150 1.61 -5.59 7.81
CA LEU A 150 1.68 -6.69 6.84
C LEU A 150 3.10 -7.26 6.71
N ASP A 151 4.12 -6.41 6.70
CA ASP A 151 5.52 -6.83 6.64
C ASP A 151 5.95 -7.56 7.91
N VAL A 152 5.53 -7.07 9.08
CA VAL A 152 5.84 -7.69 10.38
C VAL A 152 5.18 -9.06 10.50
N PHE A 153 3.94 -9.23 10.06
CA PHE A 153 3.25 -10.53 10.06
C PHE A 153 3.98 -11.57 9.22
N ILE A 154 4.57 -11.17 8.09
CA ILE A 154 5.33 -12.07 7.23
C ILE A 154 6.70 -12.38 7.80
N ARG A 155 7.46 -11.36 8.23
CA ARG A 155 8.83 -11.53 8.73
C ARG A 155 8.91 -12.36 10.00
N ASN A 156 7.89 -12.25 10.86
CA ASN A 156 7.86 -12.97 12.13
C ASN A 156 7.01 -14.25 12.08
N GLU A 157 6.64 -14.70 10.86
CA GLU A 157 5.87 -15.93 10.64
C GLU A 157 4.61 -16.01 11.51
N VAL A 158 3.94 -14.86 11.75
CA VAL A 158 2.72 -14.80 12.54
C VAL A 158 1.67 -15.70 11.87
N SER A 159 1.07 -16.61 12.65
CA SER A 159 0.00 -17.49 12.16
C SER A 159 -1.12 -16.67 11.53
N SER A 160 -1.67 -17.14 10.40
CA SER A 160 -2.76 -16.48 9.69
C SER A 160 -4.00 -16.24 10.57
N GLU A 161 -4.27 -17.12 11.52
CA GLU A 161 -5.38 -16.99 12.47
C GLU A 161 -5.17 -15.86 13.49
N CYS A 162 -3.92 -15.43 13.67
CA CYS A 162 -3.53 -14.41 14.65
C CYS A 162 -3.27 -13.03 14.05
N ARG A 163 -3.45 -12.84 12.72
CA ARG A 163 -3.19 -11.57 12.04
C ARG A 163 -4.40 -10.65 12.13
N ASN A 164 -4.43 -9.83 13.15
CA ASN A 164 -5.51 -8.88 13.38
C ASN A 164 -4.99 -7.46 13.39
N ILE A 165 -5.75 -6.57 12.78
CA ILE A 165 -5.56 -5.12 12.83
C ILE A 165 -6.88 -4.52 13.31
N GLU A 166 -6.80 -3.62 14.28
CA GLU A 166 -7.94 -2.89 14.79
C GLU A 166 -7.71 -1.39 14.66
N ILE A 167 -8.66 -0.68 14.04
CA ILE A 167 -8.67 0.78 14.01
C ILE A 167 -9.89 1.24 14.78
N SER A 168 -9.68 1.96 15.87
CA SER A 168 -10.75 2.51 16.69
C SER A 168 -10.74 4.02 16.69
N THR A 169 -11.93 4.62 16.74
CA THR A 169 -12.11 6.07 16.76
C THR A 169 -12.91 6.47 18.00
N GLU A 170 -12.46 7.52 18.67
CA GLU A 170 -13.10 8.03 19.86
C GLU A 170 -13.08 9.55 19.91
N LYS A 171 -14.22 10.15 20.22
CA LYS A 171 -14.32 11.59 20.46
C LYS A 171 -14.00 11.88 21.92
N LEU A 172 -13.01 12.73 22.16
CA LEU A 172 -12.66 13.23 23.48
C LEU A 172 -13.10 14.69 23.65
N SER A 173 -13.01 15.20 24.89
CA SER A 173 -13.36 16.59 25.22
C SER A 173 -12.48 17.61 24.50
N ASP A 174 -11.23 17.28 24.23
CA ASP A 174 -10.18 18.09 23.64
C ASP A 174 -9.86 17.79 22.17
N GLY A 175 -10.53 16.77 21.59
CA GLY A 175 -10.28 16.39 20.23
C GLY A 175 -10.89 15.06 19.80
N PHE A 176 -10.24 14.46 18.83
CA PHE A 176 -10.62 13.18 18.25
C PHE A 176 -9.39 12.28 18.20
N HIS A 177 -9.53 11.07 18.72
CA HIS A 177 -8.46 10.08 18.71
C HIS A 177 -8.77 8.98 17.71
N ILE A 178 -7.74 8.61 16.94
CA ILE A 178 -7.73 7.41 16.12
C ILE A 178 -6.62 6.52 16.67
N ARG A 179 -6.96 5.30 17.02
CA ARG A 179 -6.04 4.29 17.53
C ARG A 179 -5.92 3.18 16.50
N TYR A 180 -4.69 2.87 16.12
CA TYR A 180 -4.35 1.76 15.25
C TYR A 180 -3.56 0.74 16.04
N GLU A 181 -4.00 -0.50 16.05
CA GLU A 181 -3.35 -1.61 16.75
C GLU A 181 -3.21 -2.81 15.82
N ASP A 182 -2.07 -3.46 15.85
CA ASP A 182 -1.86 -4.73 15.18
C ASP A 182 -1.45 -5.81 16.19
N SER A 183 -1.68 -7.07 15.83
CA SER A 183 -1.32 -8.23 16.65
C SER A 183 0.12 -8.71 16.45
N GLY A 184 0.97 -7.90 15.85
CA GLY A 184 2.40 -8.18 15.66
C GLY A 184 3.17 -8.17 16.98
N PRO A 185 4.45 -8.54 16.95
CA PRO A 185 5.31 -8.63 18.15
C PRO A 185 5.66 -7.26 18.77
N GLY A 186 5.15 -6.17 18.19
CA GLY A 186 5.47 -4.81 18.62
C GLY A 186 6.83 -4.33 18.12
N LEU A 187 7.31 -3.25 18.72
CA LEU A 187 8.59 -2.64 18.35
C LEU A 187 9.77 -3.53 18.71
N SER A 188 10.81 -3.51 17.87
CA SER A 188 12.07 -4.20 18.18
C SER A 188 12.65 -3.72 19.52
N LYS A 189 13.21 -4.64 20.30
CA LYS A 189 13.89 -4.33 21.57
C LYS A 189 15.07 -3.38 21.41
N ASP A 190 15.58 -3.21 20.20
CA ASP A 190 16.65 -2.25 19.88
C ASP A 190 16.15 -0.80 19.82
N ILE A 191 14.83 -0.57 19.79
CA ILE A 191 14.21 0.75 19.81
C ILE A 191 13.92 1.13 21.25
N VAL A 192 14.83 1.91 21.83
CA VAL A 192 14.75 2.34 23.25
C VAL A 192 13.66 3.39 23.46
N ASN A 193 13.45 4.28 22.48
CA ASN A 193 12.42 5.32 22.54
C ASN A 193 11.50 5.23 21.32
N ALA A 194 10.19 5.12 21.54
CA ALA A 194 9.20 5.05 20.47
C ALA A 194 9.24 6.27 19.52
N GLN A 195 9.69 7.42 20.00
CA GLN A 195 9.85 8.62 19.16
C GLN A 195 10.98 8.48 18.13
N ASP A 196 11.94 7.61 18.36
CA ASP A 196 13.07 7.40 17.44
C ASP A 196 12.64 6.75 16.11
N ILE A 197 11.45 6.13 16.07
CA ILE A 197 10.88 5.55 14.83
C ILE A 197 10.65 6.62 13.76
N PHE A 198 10.37 7.85 14.18
CA PHE A 198 10.11 8.98 13.28
C PHE A 198 11.38 9.71 12.82
N GLN A 199 12.57 9.27 13.26
CA GLN A 199 13.85 9.82 12.84
C GLN A 199 14.43 9.03 11.67
N CYS A 200 14.67 9.71 10.53
CA CYS A 200 15.12 9.08 9.27
C CYS A 200 16.42 8.26 9.36
N ASP A 201 17.24 8.44 10.41
CA ASP A 201 18.59 7.86 10.49
C ASP A 201 18.65 6.43 11.05
N ILE A 202 17.55 5.90 11.61
CA ILE A 202 17.56 4.58 12.27
C ILE A 202 17.40 3.44 11.28
N TYR A 203 16.73 3.65 10.14
CA TYR A 203 16.49 2.60 9.13
C TYR A 203 17.73 2.17 8.34
N ASN A 204 18.82 2.95 8.35
CA ASN A 204 20.03 2.69 7.55
C ASN A 204 21.13 1.90 8.26
N LYS A 205 20.96 1.47 9.52
CA LYS A 205 22.05 0.83 10.30
C LYS A 205 22.09 -0.70 10.30
N LYS A 206 21.15 -1.41 9.66
CA LYS A 206 21.21 -2.89 9.53
C LYS A 206 20.77 -3.32 8.12
N ARG A 207 21.69 -3.25 7.17
CA ARG A 207 21.77 -4.14 6.01
C ARG A 207 23.03 -4.97 6.13
#